data_bc5457f817bbc429ab4c566cf99f895f
#
_entry.id   bc5457f817bbc429ab4c566cf99f895f
#
_cell.length_a   1.000
_cell.length_b   1.000
_cell.length_c   1.000
_cell.angle_alpha   90.00
_cell.angle_beta   90.00
_cell.angle_gamma   90.00
#
_symmetry.space_group_name_H-M   'P 1'
#
loop_
_entity.id
_entity.type
_entity.pdbx_description
1 polymer ?
#
loop_
_entity_poly.entity_id
_entity_poly.type
_entity_poly.pdbx_seq_one_letter_code
_entity_poly.pdbx_strand_id
1 'polypeptide(L)'
;MPRWWRWKWPTFCAAWILEQVAAKRKAAAAAGATGRRARSMARRLALQALYQLQMNPRPLAAIQKQFVADPESDRADLDYFRELIAAIAPQREALDTRLALLCEIPPAELDPIEHAVLWLGLHELTSCADLPYRVALAEAVQLARQFGATDGHKFVNAVLDRAARELRPNEYGQPLP
;
A
#
# COMPACT_ATOMS: atom_id res chain seq x y z
N MET A 1 62.71 21.47 -0.34
CA MET A 1 61.33 20.94 -0.44
C MET A 1 61.41 19.51 -0.92
N PRO A 2 60.95 18.50 -0.16
CA PRO A 2 61.10 17.08 -0.49
C PRO A 2 60.05 16.65 -1.50
N ARG A 3 60.50 15.90 -2.55
CA ARG A 3 59.74 15.44 -3.75
C ARG A 3 58.79 14.26 -3.54
N TRP A 4 58.41 13.87 -2.35
CA TRP A 4 57.64 12.62 -2.06
C TRP A 4 56.15 12.79 -1.76
N TRP A 5 55.57 13.99 -1.93
CA TRP A 5 54.15 14.27 -1.76
C TRP A 5 53.27 13.94 -3.00
N ARG A 6 53.84 13.38 -4.09
CA ARG A 6 53.16 13.37 -5.38
C ARG A 6 52.44 12.06 -5.78
N TRP A 7 52.48 10.99 -4.98
CA TRP A 7 52.09 9.67 -5.49
C TRP A 7 51.04 8.89 -4.69
N LYS A 8 50.32 9.41 -3.72
CA LYS A 8 49.35 8.61 -2.90
C LYS A 8 47.90 9.08 -2.86
N TRP A 9 47.45 10.07 -3.64
CA TRP A 9 46.14 10.65 -3.53
C TRP A 9 45.06 10.20 -4.54
N PRO A 10 45.25 9.57 -5.69
CA PRO A 10 44.14 9.26 -6.61
C PRO A 10 43.40 7.98 -6.28
N THR A 11 44.01 6.97 -5.67
CA THR A 11 43.41 5.64 -5.50
C THR A 11 42.59 5.48 -4.20
N PHE A 12 43.01 6.14 -3.13
CA PHE A 12 42.33 6.04 -1.82
C PHE A 12 41.03 6.84 -1.80
N CYS A 13 40.97 7.96 -2.48
CA CYS A 13 39.78 8.83 -2.50
C CYS A 13 38.62 8.22 -3.31
N ALA A 14 38.93 7.57 -4.43
CA ALA A 14 37.90 6.92 -5.27
C ALA A 14 37.23 5.71 -4.58
N ALA A 15 38.05 4.87 -3.93
CA ALA A 15 37.53 3.71 -3.19
C ALA A 15 36.64 4.15 -2.01
N TRP A 16 37.07 5.13 -1.22
CA TRP A 16 36.31 5.68 -0.11
C TRP A 16 34.98 6.33 -0.56
N ILE A 17 35.01 7.09 -1.69
CA ILE A 17 33.80 7.69 -2.27
C ILE A 17 32.80 6.60 -2.72
N LEU A 18 33.30 5.55 -3.39
CA LEU A 18 32.47 4.44 -3.85
C LEU A 18 31.85 3.68 -2.65
N GLU A 19 32.60 3.48 -1.59
CA GLU A 19 32.12 2.85 -0.36
C GLU A 19 31.04 3.69 0.35
N GLN A 20 31.23 5.02 0.43
CA GLN A 20 30.23 5.94 0.96
C GLN A 20 28.95 5.98 0.13
N VAL A 21 29.08 5.96 -1.20
CA VAL A 21 27.92 5.90 -2.11
C VAL A 21 27.19 4.56 -1.97
N ALA A 22 27.93 3.44 -1.87
CA ALA A 22 27.33 2.13 -1.65
C ALA A 22 26.62 2.02 -0.28
N ALA A 23 27.23 2.56 0.78
CA ALA A 23 26.62 2.62 2.11
C ALA A 23 25.33 3.46 2.13
N LYS A 24 25.35 4.64 1.49
CA LYS A 24 24.15 5.50 1.35
C LYS A 24 23.04 4.80 0.55
N ARG A 25 23.38 4.12 -0.56
CA ARG A 25 22.41 3.34 -1.35
C ARG A 25 21.80 2.20 -0.52
N LYS A 26 22.61 1.48 0.24
CA LYS A 26 22.15 0.39 1.13
C LYS A 26 21.24 0.91 2.24
N ALA A 27 21.60 2.04 2.87
CA ALA A 27 20.78 2.70 3.89
C ALA A 27 19.45 3.20 3.32
N ALA A 28 19.46 3.84 2.15
CA ALA A 28 18.25 4.28 1.47
C ALA A 28 17.35 3.11 1.06
N ALA A 29 17.93 2.00 0.56
CA ALA A 29 17.18 0.80 0.24
C ALA A 29 16.56 0.14 1.49
N ALA A 30 17.28 0.11 2.61
CA ALA A 30 16.79 -0.39 3.89
C ALA A 30 15.65 0.48 4.44
N ALA A 31 15.81 1.81 4.42
CA ALA A 31 14.76 2.76 4.81
C ALA A 31 13.50 2.61 3.94
N GLY A 32 13.67 2.49 2.62
CA GLY A 32 12.57 2.23 1.70
C GLY A 32 11.88 0.88 1.94
N ALA A 33 12.63 -0.16 2.30
CA ALA A 33 12.05 -1.46 2.67
C ALA A 33 11.26 -1.38 3.97
N THR A 34 11.75 -0.64 4.97
CA THR A 34 11.05 -0.40 6.23
C THR A 34 9.76 0.39 5.98
N GLY A 35 9.81 1.45 5.17
CA GLY A 35 8.63 2.24 4.81
C GLY A 35 7.57 1.42 4.04
N ARG A 36 7.98 0.55 3.11
CA ARG A 36 7.03 -0.35 2.42
C ARG A 36 6.33 -1.31 3.39
N ARG A 37 7.09 -1.93 4.32
CA ARG A 37 6.50 -2.82 5.34
C ARG A 37 5.55 -2.08 6.27
N ALA A 38 5.89 -0.87 6.68
CA ALA A 38 5.04 -0.04 7.51
C ALA A 38 3.72 0.31 6.81
N ARG A 39 3.75 0.64 5.50
CA ARG A 39 2.54 0.87 4.70
C ARG A 39 1.73 -0.40 4.46
N SER A 40 2.36 -1.56 4.22
CA SER A 40 1.64 -2.84 4.13
C SER A 40 0.94 -3.18 5.45
N MET A 41 1.59 -2.89 6.60
CA MET A 41 0.95 -3.07 7.91
C MET A 41 -0.20 -2.08 8.11
N ALA A 42 -0.07 -0.82 7.70
CA ALA A 42 -1.15 0.17 7.74
C ALA A 42 -2.38 -0.27 6.93
N ARG A 43 -2.19 -0.85 5.73
CA ARG A 43 -3.29 -1.43 4.95
C ARG A 43 -3.97 -2.59 5.65
N ARG A 44 -3.20 -3.45 6.33
CA ARG A 44 -3.75 -4.55 7.14
C ARG A 44 -4.63 -4.01 8.26
N LEU A 45 -4.17 -3.00 9.00
CA LEU A 45 -4.97 -2.35 10.04
C LEU A 45 -6.22 -1.68 9.45
N ALA A 46 -6.09 -1.02 8.28
CA ALA A 46 -7.21 -0.40 7.59
C ALA A 46 -8.26 -1.44 7.16
N LEU A 47 -7.84 -2.60 6.63
CA LEU A 47 -8.74 -3.71 6.32
C LEU A 47 -9.53 -4.15 7.55
N GLN A 48 -8.86 -4.37 8.68
CA GLN A 48 -9.50 -4.79 9.92
C GLN A 48 -10.50 -3.74 10.43
N ALA A 49 -10.14 -2.45 10.35
CA ALA A 49 -10.99 -1.35 10.75
C ALA A 49 -12.24 -1.23 9.84
N LEU A 50 -12.08 -1.37 8.53
CA LEU A 50 -13.19 -1.35 7.56
C LEU A 50 -14.10 -2.56 7.72
N TYR A 51 -13.54 -3.74 7.95
CA TYR A 51 -14.33 -4.94 8.29
C TYR A 51 -15.14 -4.73 9.56
N GLN A 52 -14.51 -4.21 10.63
CA GLN A 52 -15.22 -3.91 11.87
C GLN A 52 -16.34 -2.90 11.66
N LEU A 53 -16.13 -1.90 10.80
CA LEU A 53 -17.12 -0.88 10.47
C LEU A 53 -18.34 -1.46 9.71
N GLN A 54 -18.12 -2.51 8.89
CA GLN A 54 -19.20 -3.24 8.21
C GLN A 54 -20.02 -4.06 9.20
N MET A 55 -19.35 -4.80 10.09
CA MET A 55 -20.01 -5.71 11.03
C MET A 55 -20.68 -5.00 12.19
N ASN A 56 -20.11 -3.89 12.66
CA ASN A 56 -20.61 -3.13 13.81
C ASN A 56 -20.34 -1.63 13.60
N PRO A 57 -21.26 -0.91 12.97
CA PRO A 57 -21.11 0.53 12.74
C PRO A 57 -20.87 1.29 14.04
N ARG A 58 -19.74 1.96 14.11
CA ARG A 58 -19.30 2.78 15.25
C ARG A 58 -18.70 4.10 14.75
N PRO A 59 -18.62 5.13 15.60
CA PRO A 59 -17.94 6.36 15.23
C PRO A 59 -16.50 6.08 14.78
N LEU A 60 -16.10 6.62 13.63
CA LEU A 60 -14.80 6.36 13.03
C LEU A 60 -13.65 6.69 13.99
N ALA A 61 -13.78 7.80 14.76
CA ALA A 61 -12.80 8.20 15.77
C ALA A 61 -12.57 7.14 16.86
N ALA A 62 -13.64 6.40 17.24
CA ALA A 62 -13.52 5.32 18.22
C ALA A 62 -12.73 4.12 17.65
N ILE A 63 -13.00 3.78 16.38
CA ILE A 63 -12.25 2.74 15.66
C ILE A 63 -10.78 3.14 15.53
N GLN A 64 -10.50 4.35 15.06
CA GLN A 64 -9.13 4.87 14.95
C GLN A 64 -8.38 4.78 16.27
N LYS A 65 -8.99 5.25 17.37
CA LYS A 65 -8.39 5.21 18.70
C LYS A 65 -8.07 3.78 19.15
N GLN A 66 -8.95 2.84 18.87
CA GLN A 66 -8.75 1.42 19.20
C GLN A 66 -7.52 0.86 18.50
N PHE A 67 -7.42 1.05 17.18
CA PHE A 67 -6.30 0.51 16.38
C PHE A 67 -4.96 1.19 16.68
N VAL A 68 -4.96 2.49 16.98
CA VAL A 68 -3.73 3.22 17.35
C VAL A 68 -3.23 2.78 18.74
N ALA A 69 -4.11 2.35 19.64
CA ALA A 69 -3.72 1.87 20.96
C ALA A 69 -3.24 0.39 20.96
N ASP A 70 -3.38 -0.33 19.85
CA ASP A 70 -2.95 -1.72 19.72
C ASP A 70 -1.42 -1.80 19.56
N PRO A 71 -0.71 -2.63 20.35
CA PRO A 71 0.73 -2.82 20.21
C PRO A 71 1.19 -3.28 18.81
N GLU A 72 0.34 -3.98 18.04
CA GLU A 72 0.65 -4.36 16.66
C GLU A 72 0.80 -3.15 15.74
N SER A 73 0.25 -1.99 16.12
CA SER A 73 0.32 -0.75 15.36
C SER A 73 1.71 -0.09 15.37
N ASP A 74 2.59 -0.42 16.31
CA ASP A 74 3.93 0.20 16.46
C ASP A 74 4.82 0.09 15.20
N ARG A 75 4.54 -0.90 14.35
CA ARG A 75 5.29 -1.14 13.11
C ARG A 75 4.59 -0.59 11.87
N ALA A 76 3.39 -0.02 12.03
CA ALA A 76 2.57 0.49 10.94
C ALA A 76 2.87 1.98 10.68
N ASP A 77 2.66 2.42 9.45
CA ASP A 77 2.53 3.81 9.09
C ASP A 77 1.13 4.29 9.54
N LEU A 78 1.05 4.80 10.76
CA LEU A 78 -0.22 5.20 11.37
C LEU A 78 -0.85 6.42 10.69
N ASP A 79 -0.06 7.27 10.07
CA ASP A 79 -0.61 8.42 9.34
C ASP A 79 -1.28 7.91 8.06
N TYR A 80 -0.64 7.01 7.33
CA TYR A 80 -1.25 6.36 6.18
C TYR A 80 -2.51 5.53 6.54
N PHE A 81 -2.49 4.82 7.67
CA PHE A 81 -3.69 4.14 8.19
C PHE A 81 -4.85 5.11 8.41
N ARG A 82 -4.60 6.26 9.07
CA ARG A 82 -5.62 7.27 9.35
C ARG A 82 -6.17 7.88 8.05
N GLU A 83 -5.30 8.19 7.11
CA GLU A 83 -5.67 8.70 5.79
C GLU A 83 -6.60 7.73 5.05
N LEU A 84 -6.23 6.44 4.98
CA LEU A 84 -7.03 5.42 4.31
C LEU A 84 -8.44 5.31 4.88
N ILE A 85 -8.57 5.15 6.20
CA ILE A 85 -9.91 4.95 6.79
C ILE A 85 -10.74 6.23 6.83
N ALA A 86 -10.11 7.41 6.97
CA ALA A 86 -10.80 8.69 6.91
C ALA A 86 -11.35 9.00 5.50
N ALA A 87 -10.63 8.57 4.46
CA ALA A 87 -11.06 8.74 3.09
C ALA A 87 -12.12 7.69 2.67
N ILE A 88 -11.92 6.43 3.01
CA ILE A 88 -12.76 5.32 2.53
C ILE A 88 -14.10 5.26 3.28
N ALA A 89 -14.10 5.40 4.61
CA ALA A 89 -15.29 5.20 5.41
C ALA A 89 -16.49 6.09 5.02
N PRO A 90 -16.33 7.38 4.71
CA PRO A 90 -17.45 8.23 4.25
C PRO A 90 -17.83 7.99 2.78
N GLN A 91 -16.96 7.39 1.96
CA GLN A 91 -17.16 7.20 0.53
C GLN A 91 -17.60 5.78 0.14
N ARG A 92 -17.95 4.93 1.10
CA ARG A 92 -18.29 3.51 0.87
C ARG A 92 -19.38 3.33 -0.19
N GLU A 93 -20.45 4.09 -0.11
CA GLU A 93 -21.55 4.03 -1.07
C GLU A 93 -21.12 4.42 -2.50
N ALA A 94 -20.25 5.42 -2.62
CA ALA A 94 -19.70 5.81 -3.92
C ALA A 94 -18.74 4.74 -4.47
N LEU A 95 -17.94 4.12 -3.61
CA LEU A 95 -17.08 3.00 -3.97
C LEU A 95 -17.91 1.79 -4.41
N ASP A 96 -19.01 1.48 -3.71
CA ASP A 96 -19.95 0.40 -4.07
C ASP A 96 -20.63 0.65 -5.40
N THR A 97 -21.03 1.90 -5.67
CA THR A 97 -21.58 2.27 -6.99
C THR A 97 -20.58 1.98 -8.12
N ARG A 98 -19.29 2.21 -7.87
CA ARG A 98 -18.23 1.87 -8.86
C ARG A 98 -17.98 0.37 -8.93
N LEU A 99 -17.95 -0.32 -7.80
CA LEU A 99 -17.78 -1.77 -7.75
C LEU A 99 -18.90 -2.50 -8.50
N ALA A 100 -20.14 -2.02 -8.41
CA ALA A 100 -21.27 -2.58 -9.14
C ALA A 100 -21.08 -2.57 -10.67
N LEU A 101 -20.27 -1.67 -11.21
CA LEU A 101 -19.91 -1.63 -12.65
C LEU A 101 -18.76 -2.58 -13.01
N LEU A 102 -17.97 -2.99 -12.00
CA LEU A 102 -16.76 -3.79 -12.19
C LEU A 102 -16.95 -5.26 -11.81
N CYS A 103 -17.94 -5.55 -10.95
CA CYS A 103 -18.22 -6.88 -10.44
C CYS A 103 -19.47 -7.48 -11.10
N GLU A 104 -19.49 -8.79 -11.26
CA GLU A 104 -20.71 -9.53 -11.64
C GLU A 104 -21.61 -9.80 -10.43
N ILE A 105 -21.02 -9.83 -9.22
CA ILE A 105 -21.73 -9.99 -7.95
C ILE A 105 -22.03 -8.61 -7.39
N PRO A 106 -23.27 -8.34 -6.94
CA PRO A 106 -23.63 -7.09 -6.27
C PRO A 106 -22.74 -6.84 -5.06
N PRO A 107 -22.27 -5.60 -4.80
CA PRO A 107 -21.43 -5.29 -3.64
C PRO A 107 -22.00 -5.76 -2.30
N ALA A 108 -23.32 -5.72 -2.13
CA ALA A 108 -24.00 -6.17 -0.91
C ALA A 108 -23.90 -7.69 -0.65
N GLU A 109 -23.58 -8.49 -1.67
CA GLU A 109 -23.45 -9.95 -1.60
C GLU A 109 -21.98 -10.40 -1.50
N LEU A 110 -21.02 -9.47 -1.55
CA LEU A 110 -19.60 -9.77 -1.42
C LEU A 110 -19.25 -10.24 0.00
N ASP A 111 -18.28 -11.14 0.11
CA ASP A 111 -17.66 -11.43 1.40
C ASP A 111 -17.11 -10.13 2.02
N PRO A 112 -17.36 -9.85 3.30
CA PRO A 112 -16.97 -8.59 3.92
C PRO A 112 -15.47 -8.29 3.88
N ILE A 113 -14.62 -9.31 3.82
CA ILE A 113 -13.17 -9.13 3.72
C ILE A 113 -12.79 -8.72 2.31
N GLU A 114 -13.25 -9.46 1.28
CA GLU A 114 -13.01 -9.10 -0.10
C GLU A 114 -13.59 -7.72 -0.43
N HIS A 115 -14.78 -7.40 0.10
CA HIS A 115 -15.41 -6.09 -0.07
C HIS A 115 -14.53 -4.96 0.49
N ALA A 116 -14.03 -5.10 1.73
CA ALA A 116 -13.13 -4.11 2.33
C ALA A 116 -11.79 -4.00 1.58
N VAL A 117 -11.24 -5.10 1.08
CA VAL A 117 -10.04 -5.10 0.23
C VAL A 117 -10.28 -4.36 -1.09
N LEU A 118 -11.45 -4.57 -1.70
CA LEU A 118 -11.82 -3.86 -2.94
C LEU A 118 -11.99 -2.35 -2.71
N TRP A 119 -12.57 -1.93 -1.58
CA TRP A 119 -12.62 -0.50 -1.23
C TRP A 119 -11.21 0.10 -1.11
N LEU A 120 -10.29 -0.59 -0.41
CA LEU A 120 -8.90 -0.16 -0.28
C LEU A 120 -8.21 -0.03 -1.64
N GLY A 121 -8.25 -1.08 -2.44
CA GLY A 121 -7.60 -1.10 -3.75
C GLY A 121 -8.18 -0.06 -4.71
N LEU A 122 -9.51 0.07 -4.74
CA LEU A 122 -10.18 1.05 -5.61
C LEU A 122 -9.86 2.49 -5.18
N HIS A 123 -9.83 2.76 -3.86
CA HIS A 123 -9.41 4.06 -3.34
C HIS A 123 -7.95 4.38 -3.72
N GLU A 124 -7.04 3.45 -3.53
CA GLU A 124 -5.62 3.66 -3.89
C GLU A 124 -5.44 3.89 -5.40
N LEU A 125 -6.15 3.13 -6.24
CA LEU A 125 -6.13 3.34 -7.70
C LEU A 125 -6.68 4.69 -8.11
N THR A 126 -7.68 5.22 -7.40
CA THR A 126 -8.35 6.47 -7.74
C THR A 126 -7.61 7.69 -7.21
N SER A 127 -7.14 7.64 -5.96
CA SER A 127 -6.74 8.81 -5.17
C SER A 127 -5.24 8.90 -4.90
N CYS A 128 -4.49 7.80 -5.01
CA CYS A 128 -3.06 7.77 -4.69
C CYS A 128 -2.20 7.74 -5.97
N ALA A 129 -2.10 8.88 -6.67
CA ALA A 129 -1.37 8.97 -7.94
C ALA A 129 0.12 8.59 -7.82
N ASP A 130 0.74 8.85 -6.68
CA ASP A 130 2.16 8.52 -6.41
C ASP A 130 2.39 7.02 -6.18
N LEU A 131 1.32 6.24 -5.97
CA LEU A 131 1.40 4.80 -5.80
C LEU A 131 1.19 4.14 -7.16
N PRO A 132 2.20 3.42 -7.73
CA PRO A 132 2.01 2.69 -8.98
C PRO A 132 0.86 1.69 -8.87
N TYR A 133 0.01 1.60 -9.91
CA TYR A 133 -1.18 0.74 -9.87
C TYR A 133 -0.85 -0.73 -9.55
N ARG A 134 0.29 -1.23 -10.05
CA ARG A 134 0.75 -2.60 -9.80
C ARG A 134 1.03 -2.86 -8.32
N VAL A 135 1.49 -1.84 -7.60
CA VAL A 135 1.75 -1.95 -6.15
C VAL A 135 0.42 -1.98 -5.41
N ALA A 136 -0.54 -1.08 -5.73
CA ALA A 136 -1.88 -1.11 -5.15
C ALA A 136 -2.56 -2.47 -5.38
N LEU A 137 -2.50 -2.99 -6.61
CA LEU A 137 -3.05 -4.29 -6.97
C LEU A 137 -2.40 -5.43 -6.19
N ALA A 138 -1.06 -5.47 -6.15
CA ALA A 138 -0.31 -6.52 -5.45
C ALA A 138 -0.59 -6.53 -3.94
N GLU A 139 -0.66 -5.37 -3.29
CA GLU A 139 -0.97 -5.23 -1.86
C GLU A 139 -2.42 -5.70 -1.57
N ALA A 140 -3.39 -5.31 -2.39
CA ALA A 140 -4.77 -5.76 -2.25
C ALA A 140 -4.90 -7.30 -2.40
N VAL A 141 -4.27 -7.87 -3.42
CA VAL A 141 -4.23 -9.33 -3.64
C VAL A 141 -3.56 -10.04 -2.47
N GLN A 142 -2.50 -9.47 -1.91
CA GLN A 142 -1.83 -10.02 -0.73
C GLN A 142 -2.76 -10.04 0.49
N LEU A 143 -3.51 -8.97 0.74
CA LEU A 143 -4.51 -8.91 1.81
C LEU A 143 -5.60 -9.97 1.62
N ALA A 144 -6.15 -10.08 0.40
CA ALA A 144 -7.16 -11.09 0.08
C ALA A 144 -6.63 -12.53 0.27
N ARG A 145 -5.37 -12.80 -0.06
CA ARG A 145 -4.74 -14.11 0.20
C ARG A 145 -4.58 -14.42 1.68
N GLN A 146 -4.30 -13.39 2.48
CA GLN A 146 -4.02 -13.57 3.91
C GLN A 146 -5.30 -13.69 4.73
N PHE A 147 -6.37 -13.00 4.35
CA PHE A 147 -7.56 -12.84 5.18
C PHE A 147 -8.86 -13.28 4.50
N GLY A 148 -8.92 -13.33 3.17
CA GLY A 148 -10.10 -13.70 2.39
C GLY A 148 -10.29 -15.20 2.23
N ALA A 149 -11.35 -15.58 1.52
CA ALA A 149 -11.64 -16.96 1.16
C ALA A 149 -10.58 -17.56 0.22
N THR A 150 -10.58 -18.89 0.08
CA THR A 150 -9.54 -19.66 -0.64
C THR A 150 -9.24 -19.11 -2.03
N ASP A 151 -10.23 -18.67 -2.79
CA ASP A 151 -10.06 -18.12 -4.14
C ASP A 151 -10.40 -16.63 -4.24
N GLY A 152 -10.73 -15.96 -3.14
CA GLY A 152 -11.10 -14.55 -3.08
C GLY A 152 -10.04 -13.62 -3.68
N HIS A 153 -8.76 -13.97 -3.54
CA HIS A 153 -7.66 -13.21 -4.14
C HIS A 153 -7.69 -13.18 -5.67
N LYS A 154 -8.23 -14.22 -6.34
CA LYS A 154 -8.38 -14.26 -7.80
C LYS A 154 -9.48 -13.29 -8.24
N PHE A 155 -10.58 -13.28 -7.51
CA PHE A 155 -11.70 -12.36 -7.71
C PHE A 155 -11.25 -10.90 -7.50
N VAL A 156 -10.61 -10.58 -6.38
CA VAL A 156 -10.06 -9.25 -6.09
C VAL A 156 -9.09 -8.79 -7.19
N ASN A 157 -8.19 -9.68 -7.64
CA ASN A 157 -7.28 -9.37 -8.73
C ASN A 157 -8.01 -9.02 -10.03
N ALA A 158 -9.02 -9.80 -10.41
CA ALA A 158 -9.76 -9.57 -11.66
C ALA A 158 -10.52 -8.24 -11.64
N VAL A 159 -11.17 -7.91 -10.52
CA VAL A 159 -11.92 -6.65 -10.35
C VAL A 159 -10.99 -5.44 -10.37
N LEU A 160 -9.89 -5.47 -9.59
CA LEU A 160 -8.95 -4.35 -9.52
C LEU A 160 -8.10 -4.20 -10.80
N ASP A 161 -7.81 -5.28 -11.52
CA ASP A 161 -7.16 -5.18 -12.84
C ASP A 161 -8.07 -4.48 -13.86
N ARG A 162 -9.37 -4.79 -13.87
CA ARG A 162 -10.37 -4.07 -14.67
C ARG A 162 -10.43 -2.59 -14.30
N ALA A 163 -10.50 -2.29 -12.99
CA ALA A 163 -10.47 -0.92 -12.49
C ALA A 163 -9.21 -0.16 -12.91
N ALA A 164 -8.03 -0.80 -12.83
CA ALA A 164 -6.76 -0.18 -13.19
C ALA A 164 -6.68 0.19 -14.68
N ARG A 165 -7.25 -0.62 -15.58
CA ARG A 165 -7.33 -0.30 -17.02
C ARG A 165 -8.10 0.98 -17.29
N GLU A 166 -9.19 1.19 -16.55
CA GLU A 166 -10.04 2.37 -16.71
C GLU A 166 -9.45 3.62 -16.03
N LEU A 167 -8.91 3.45 -14.82
CA LEU A 167 -8.47 4.55 -13.96
C LEU A 167 -7.03 5.00 -14.24
N ARG A 168 -6.18 4.10 -14.71
CA ARG A 168 -4.74 4.30 -14.92
C ARG A 168 -4.30 3.89 -16.33
N PRO A 169 -5.00 4.30 -17.41
CA PRO A 169 -4.69 3.86 -18.78
C PRO A 169 -3.25 4.20 -19.19
N ASN A 170 -2.70 5.31 -18.71
CA ASN A 170 -1.34 5.75 -19.03
C ASN A 170 -0.24 4.88 -18.35
N GLU A 171 -0.54 4.25 -17.24
CA GLU A 171 0.38 3.35 -16.53
C GLU A 171 0.17 1.89 -16.94
N TYR A 172 -1.04 1.56 -17.40
CA TYR A 172 -1.43 0.18 -17.68
C TYR A 172 -0.63 -0.39 -18.85
N GLY A 173 0.02 -1.55 -18.61
CA GLY A 173 0.85 -2.20 -19.63
C GLY A 173 2.29 -1.69 -19.71
N GLN A 174 2.66 -0.60 -19.03
CA GLN A 174 4.03 -0.11 -19.03
C GLN A 174 4.90 -0.87 -18.01
N PRO A 175 6.23 -1.05 -18.27
CA PRO A 175 7.14 -1.61 -17.27
C PRO A 175 7.23 -0.67 -16.06
N LEU A 176 7.50 -1.24 -14.88
CA LEU A 176 7.80 -0.45 -13.68
C LEU A 176 9.08 0.36 -13.90
N PRO A 177 9.13 1.61 -13.45
CA PRO A 177 10.31 2.44 -13.52
C PRO A 177 11.49 1.89 -12.72
#